data_5e36aabe5b8170ceee92a61cf8de634b
#
_entry.id   5e36aabe5b8170ceee92a61cf8de634b
#
_cell.length_a   1.000
_cell.length_b   1.000
_cell.length_c   1.000
_cell.angle_alpha   90.00
_cell.angle_beta   90.00
_cell.angle_gamma   90.00
#
_symmetry.space_group_name_H-M   'P 1'
#
loop_
_entity.id
_entity.type
_entity.pdbx_description
1 polymer ?
#
loop_
_entity_poly.entity_id
_entity_poly.type
_entity_poly.pdbx_seq_one_letter_code
_entity_poly.pdbx_strand_id
1 'polypeptide(L)'
;MKKQDQVQMRRQNKYIVLDAIRQMAPISRIQLSKYTKMSPTTITRIVQELEAEGFILEGVSEETAIGRRPTLIHMREDALYTIGIEIDCFTIRIGILDFLGKLIAFQEVKCSIKHQYEEAIYLLKRSIESIMTEYQIAQDKLLGIGIGIPGVINNEEGIIVSSEQLKWENCHIREDLNGVFGCEVIVDNELKMQIIAEIGDIYTPQYSNCILVGIGTGIGASILLNGEVYRGIQNKAGEISHITINPFGEMCHCGKRGCLSMYVSEVTLLKRTPKNLNIQSIEEILQCVDQGEQWAIDIQQDVATFLAVAINNLVCLYEPEAVIVSGEIIEHNVTFQKLLSEKCKQYIWKELQPYFDLQFSNQLKEGVVKGAALQAQKQLLSV
;
A
#
# COMPACT_ATOMS: atom_id res chain seq x y z
N MET A 1 -1.19 16.36 35.32
CA MET A 1 -0.53 17.05 34.23
C MET A 1 0.98 16.74 34.16
N LYS A 2 1.86 17.22 35.03
CA LYS A 2 3.34 17.03 34.88
C LYS A 2 3.87 15.57 34.73
N LYS A 3 3.25 14.58 35.33
CA LYS A 3 3.68 13.16 35.24
C LYS A 3 3.29 12.50 33.91
N GLN A 4 2.16 12.86 33.35
CA GLN A 4 1.67 12.36 32.07
C GLN A 4 2.52 12.93 30.90
N ASP A 5 2.88 14.23 30.99
CA ASP A 5 3.74 14.88 30.00
C ASP A 5 5.15 14.27 29.94
N GLN A 6 5.71 13.84 31.10
CA GLN A 6 7.03 13.19 31.15
C GLN A 6 7.04 11.78 30.56
N VAL A 7 5.98 11.01 30.77
CA VAL A 7 5.84 9.67 30.18
C VAL A 7 5.70 9.75 28.66
N GLN A 8 4.89 10.67 28.19
CA GLN A 8 4.67 10.90 26.76
C GLN A 8 5.96 11.38 26.07
N MET A 9 6.68 12.33 26.67
CA MET A 9 7.95 12.82 26.16
C MET A 9 9.04 11.73 26.15
N ARG A 10 9.03 10.79 27.13
CA ARG A 10 9.95 9.65 27.16
C ARG A 10 9.63 8.67 26.02
N ARG A 11 8.36 8.36 25.75
CA ARG A 11 7.93 7.53 24.63
C ARG A 11 8.33 8.17 23.30
N GLN A 12 8.06 9.45 23.12
CA GLN A 12 8.42 10.18 21.91
C GLN A 12 9.94 10.20 21.67
N ASN A 13 10.75 10.42 22.69
CA ASN A 13 12.20 10.37 22.56
C ASN A 13 12.71 8.98 22.22
N LYS A 14 12.11 7.93 22.79
CA LYS A 14 12.43 6.55 22.48
C LYS A 14 12.09 6.20 21.01
N TYR A 15 10.92 6.64 20.54
CA TYR A 15 10.51 6.48 19.15
C TYR A 15 11.48 7.19 18.19
N ILE A 16 11.84 8.45 18.46
CA ILE A 16 12.81 9.22 17.65
C ILE A 16 14.15 8.49 17.56
N VAL A 17 14.65 7.91 18.66
CA VAL A 17 15.91 7.16 18.66
C VAL A 17 15.79 5.85 17.90
N LEU A 18 14.69 5.10 18.09
CA LEU A 18 14.43 3.85 17.36
C LEU A 18 14.33 4.11 15.85
N ASP A 19 13.61 5.16 15.46
CA ASP A 19 13.47 5.56 14.07
C ASP A 19 14.82 5.98 13.46
N ALA A 20 15.63 6.76 14.19
CA ALA A 20 16.98 7.12 13.74
C ALA A 20 17.90 5.89 13.58
N ILE A 21 17.80 4.89 14.49
CA ILE A 21 18.55 3.62 14.35
C ILE A 21 18.06 2.89 13.10
N ARG A 22 16.76 2.81 12.88
CA ARG A 22 16.16 2.12 11.74
C ARG A 22 16.63 2.69 10.39
N GLN A 23 16.68 4.03 10.29
CA GLN A 23 17.12 4.73 9.07
C GLN A 23 18.61 4.62 8.81
N MET A 24 19.45 4.53 9.86
CA MET A 24 20.88 4.76 9.76
C MET A 24 21.74 3.57 10.24
N ALA A 25 21.14 2.47 10.69
CA ALA A 25 21.92 1.33 11.18
C ALA A 25 22.78 0.72 10.05
N PRO A 26 24.03 0.33 10.36
CA PRO A 26 24.67 0.35 11.66
C PRO A 26 25.14 1.74 12.09
N ILE A 27 24.83 2.17 13.32
CA ILE A 27 25.07 3.54 13.82
C ILE A 27 25.67 3.50 15.23
N SER A 28 26.57 4.45 15.53
CA SER A 28 27.13 4.58 16.89
C SER A 28 26.29 5.53 17.77
N ARG A 29 26.39 5.38 19.12
CA ARG A 29 25.71 6.27 20.08
C ARG A 29 26.09 7.74 19.88
N ILE A 30 27.32 8.04 19.44
CA ILE A 30 27.79 9.41 19.17
C ILE A 30 27.08 9.98 17.94
N GLN A 31 26.92 9.21 16.89
CA GLN A 31 26.19 9.61 15.68
C GLN A 31 24.70 9.81 15.99
N LEU A 32 24.08 8.92 16.77
CA LEU A 32 22.69 9.09 17.25
C LEU A 32 22.50 10.38 18.04
N SER A 33 23.42 10.70 18.97
CA SER A 33 23.38 11.95 19.73
C SER A 33 23.44 13.19 18.83
N LYS A 34 24.28 13.16 17.79
CA LYS A 34 24.40 14.25 16.82
C LYS A 34 23.14 14.40 15.96
N TYR A 35 22.61 13.28 15.47
CA TYR A 35 21.44 13.25 14.59
C TYR A 35 20.17 13.69 15.31
N THR A 36 19.89 13.10 16.48
CA THR A 36 18.69 13.37 17.27
C THR A 36 18.78 14.67 18.09
N LYS A 37 19.97 15.28 18.19
CA LYS A 37 20.28 16.43 19.05
C LYS A 37 20.00 16.17 20.54
N MET A 38 19.94 14.92 20.96
CA MET A 38 19.77 14.52 22.35
C MET A 38 21.13 14.37 23.06
N SER A 39 21.14 14.53 24.40
CA SER A 39 22.37 14.39 25.17
C SER A 39 22.91 12.93 25.10
N PRO A 40 24.26 12.73 25.17
CA PRO A 40 24.84 11.39 25.18
C PRO A 40 24.30 10.49 26.30
N THR A 41 23.99 11.06 27.46
CA THR A 41 23.37 10.36 28.58
C THR A 41 21.94 9.89 28.25
N THR A 42 21.16 10.71 27.58
CA THR A 42 19.80 10.35 27.13
C THR A 42 19.86 9.21 26.11
N ILE A 43 20.74 9.30 25.12
CA ILE A 43 20.95 8.26 24.11
C ILE A 43 21.39 6.95 24.78
N THR A 44 22.38 7.00 25.68
CA THR A 44 22.86 5.78 26.36
C THR A 44 21.72 5.06 27.10
N ARG A 45 20.88 5.80 27.81
CA ARG A 45 19.74 5.23 28.53
C ARG A 45 18.71 4.63 27.58
N ILE A 46 18.35 5.33 26.49
CA ILE A 46 17.37 4.84 25.54
C ILE A 46 17.89 3.60 24.79
N VAL A 47 19.15 3.60 24.37
CA VAL A 47 19.77 2.43 23.70
C VAL A 47 19.77 1.22 24.63
N GLN A 48 20.10 1.38 25.91
CA GLN A 48 20.02 0.28 26.90
C GLN A 48 18.58 -0.23 27.06
N GLU A 49 17.59 0.64 27.08
CA GLU A 49 16.17 0.25 27.13
C GLU A 49 15.76 -0.55 25.88
N LEU A 50 16.12 -0.08 24.68
CA LEU A 50 15.82 -0.74 23.41
C LEU A 50 16.52 -2.11 23.28
N GLU A 51 17.76 -2.22 23.77
CA GLU A 51 18.50 -3.47 23.80
C GLU A 51 17.86 -4.48 24.77
N ALA A 52 17.51 -4.04 25.98
CA ALA A 52 16.83 -4.86 26.98
C ALA A 52 15.46 -5.36 26.50
N GLU A 53 14.76 -4.57 25.70
CA GLU A 53 13.48 -4.93 25.07
C GLU A 53 13.66 -5.79 23.80
N GLY A 54 14.88 -5.99 23.33
CA GLY A 54 15.20 -6.85 22.21
C GLY A 54 14.98 -6.25 20.83
N PHE A 55 14.87 -4.90 20.70
CA PHE A 55 14.72 -4.23 19.42
C PHE A 55 16.01 -4.05 18.65
N ILE A 56 17.13 -3.99 19.35
CA ILE A 56 18.44 -3.71 18.80
C ILE A 56 19.51 -4.63 19.39
N LEU A 57 20.66 -4.68 18.70
CA LEU A 57 21.89 -5.36 19.14
C LEU A 57 23.05 -4.37 19.07
N GLU A 58 23.95 -4.41 20.06
CA GLU A 58 25.23 -3.75 19.98
C GLU A 58 26.33 -4.72 19.53
N GLY A 59 27.05 -4.38 18.46
CA GLY A 59 28.17 -5.15 17.91
C GLY A 59 29.44 -4.31 17.76
N VAL A 60 30.59 -4.97 17.65
CA VAL A 60 31.85 -4.30 17.42
C VAL A 60 32.05 -4.10 15.92
N SER A 61 32.47 -2.90 15.48
CA SER A 61 32.81 -2.64 14.08
C SER A 61 33.96 -3.55 13.62
N GLU A 62 33.82 -4.14 12.43
CA GLU A 62 34.86 -4.96 11.79
C GLU A 62 35.96 -4.09 11.12
N GLU A 63 35.75 -2.79 10.97
CA GLU A 63 36.72 -1.91 10.33
C GLU A 63 37.99 -1.73 11.18
N THR A 64 39.14 -1.92 10.56
CA THR A 64 40.48 -1.78 11.13
C THR A 64 40.92 -0.32 11.18
N ALA A 65 40.43 0.44 12.14
CA ALA A 65 40.98 1.75 12.45
C ALA A 65 41.92 1.68 13.70
N ILE A 66 43.00 2.46 13.68
CA ILE A 66 43.89 2.60 14.83
C ILE A 66 43.14 3.35 15.93
N GLY A 67 42.73 2.63 17.01
CA GLY A 67 42.01 3.19 18.13
C GLY A 67 40.98 2.23 18.74
N ARG A 68 40.25 2.70 19.77
CA ARG A 68 39.14 1.95 20.38
C ARG A 68 38.01 1.81 19.37
N ARG A 69 37.70 0.57 18.98
CA ARG A 69 36.63 0.26 18.01
C ARG A 69 35.28 0.83 18.50
N PRO A 70 34.55 1.58 17.67
CA PRO A 70 33.22 2.04 18.04
C PRO A 70 32.26 0.86 18.13
N THR A 71 31.42 0.82 19.17
CA THR A 71 30.29 -0.07 19.23
C THR A 71 29.21 0.44 18.28
N LEU A 72 28.75 -0.40 17.38
CA LEU A 72 27.68 -0.09 16.43
C LEU A 72 26.38 -0.75 16.88
N ILE A 73 25.30 -0.04 16.67
CA ILE A 73 23.94 -0.47 16.96
C ILE A 73 23.31 -0.96 15.68
N HIS A 74 22.70 -2.14 15.72
CA HIS A 74 21.98 -2.78 14.65
C HIS A 74 20.53 -3.02 15.09
N MET A 75 19.59 -2.96 14.16
CA MET A 75 18.22 -3.43 14.39
C MET A 75 18.19 -4.96 14.47
N ARG A 76 17.23 -5.51 15.21
CA ARG A 76 16.92 -6.95 15.19
C ARG A 76 15.75 -7.20 14.26
N GLU A 77 15.95 -8.01 13.22
CA GLU A 77 14.89 -8.41 12.29
C GLU A 77 13.75 -9.15 12.99
N ASP A 78 14.10 -10.00 13.98
CA ASP A 78 13.20 -10.86 14.75
C ASP A 78 12.61 -10.20 16.01
N ALA A 79 12.73 -8.88 16.14
CA ALA A 79 12.22 -8.16 17.30
C ALA A 79 10.70 -8.26 17.42
N LEU A 80 10.01 -7.89 16.37
CA LEU A 80 8.55 -7.98 16.20
C LEU A 80 8.21 -8.31 14.75
N TYR A 81 6.99 -8.76 14.55
CA TYR A 81 6.43 -9.05 13.23
C TYR A 81 5.13 -8.31 13.02
N THR A 82 4.80 -8.03 11.76
CA THR A 82 3.52 -7.41 11.39
C THR A 82 2.88 -8.22 10.28
N ILE A 83 1.59 -8.47 10.38
CA ILE A 83 0.85 -9.17 9.34
C ILE A 83 0.16 -8.15 8.45
N GLY A 84 0.30 -8.30 7.14
CA GLY A 84 -0.46 -7.59 6.14
C GLY A 84 -1.45 -8.52 5.45
N ILE A 85 -2.64 -8.01 5.16
CA ILE A 85 -3.73 -8.76 4.54
C ILE A 85 -4.35 -7.93 3.42
N GLU A 86 -4.60 -8.57 2.29
CA GLU A 86 -5.47 -8.09 1.23
C GLU A 86 -6.70 -8.98 1.15
N ILE A 87 -7.87 -8.36 1.07
CA ILE A 87 -9.15 -9.07 0.89
C ILE A 87 -9.72 -8.67 -0.45
N ASP A 88 -9.93 -9.63 -1.33
CA ASP A 88 -10.63 -9.47 -2.61
C ASP A 88 -11.77 -10.51 -2.72
N CYS A 89 -12.63 -10.38 -3.73
CA CYS A 89 -13.80 -11.26 -3.93
C CYS A 89 -13.45 -12.75 -4.00
N PHE A 90 -12.30 -13.07 -4.56
CA PHE A 90 -11.90 -14.43 -4.91
C PHE A 90 -10.63 -14.89 -4.22
N THR A 91 -9.97 -13.98 -3.49
CA THR A 91 -8.70 -14.27 -2.83
C THR A 91 -8.57 -13.51 -1.52
N ILE A 92 -7.92 -14.15 -0.56
CA ILE A 92 -7.33 -13.50 0.61
C ILE A 92 -5.83 -13.72 0.51
N ARG A 93 -5.04 -12.63 0.53
CA ARG A 93 -3.58 -12.68 0.54
C ARG A 93 -3.09 -12.23 1.88
N ILE A 94 -2.16 -12.97 2.46
CA ILE A 94 -1.61 -12.73 3.79
C ILE A 94 -0.10 -12.79 3.71
N GLY A 95 0.59 -11.87 4.35
CA GLY A 95 2.03 -11.90 4.48
C GLY A 95 2.50 -11.46 5.85
N ILE A 96 3.68 -11.91 6.22
CA ILE A 96 4.37 -11.50 7.44
C ILE A 96 5.57 -10.66 7.06
N LEU A 97 5.69 -9.48 7.66
CA LEU A 97 6.88 -8.66 7.60
C LEU A 97 7.65 -8.77 8.92
N ASP A 98 8.97 -8.84 8.80
CA ASP A 98 9.87 -8.70 9.93
C ASP A 98 9.92 -7.24 10.42
N PHE A 99 10.69 -6.99 11.46
CA PHE A 99 10.80 -5.67 12.07
C PHE A 99 11.49 -4.63 11.18
N LEU A 100 12.23 -5.06 10.14
CA LEU A 100 12.83 -4.19 9.13
C LEU A 100 11.89 -3.91 7.94
N GLY A 101 10.70 -4.50 7.94
CA GLY A 101 9.72 -4.35 6.86
C GLY A 101 9.94 -5.27 5.66
N LYS A 102 10.78 -6.31 5.81
CA LYS A 102 10.99 -7.32 4.78
C LYS A 102 9.90 -8.37 4.84
N LEU A 103 9.32 -8.70 3.69
CA LEU A 103 8.36 -9.79 3.57
C LEU A 103 9.08 -11.14 3.73
N ILE A 104 8.75 -11.88 4.79
CA ILE A 104 9.35 -13.19 5.11
C ILE A 104 8.42 -14.36 4.82
N ALA A 105 7.12 -14.09 4.69
CA ALA A 105 6.10 -15.08 4.37
C ALA A 105 5.01 -14.47 3.49
N PHE A 106 4.49 -15.24 2.55
CA PHE A 106 3.34 -14.85 1.73
C PHE A 106 2.49 -16.07 1.38
N GLN A 107 1.18 -15.94 1.54
CA GLN A 107 0.21 -16.99 1.24
C GLN A 107 -0.99 -16.39 0.50
N GLU A 108 -1.48 -17.07 -0.53
CA GLU A 108 -2.71 -16.76 -1.23
C GLU A 108 -3.76 -17.86 -0.98
N VAL A 109 -4.92 -17.49 -0.47
CA VAL A 109 -6.05 -18.38 -0.21
C VAL A 109 -7.15 -18.07 -1.21
N LYS A 110 -7.43 -18.99 -2.12
CA LYS A 110 -8.56 -18.87 -3.04
C LYS A 110 -9.87 -19.10 -2.30
N CYS A 111 -10.81 -18.19 -2.45
CA CYS A 111 -12.10 -18.20 -1.78
C CYS A 111 -13.18 -17.58 -2.68
N SER A 112 -14.42 -17.59 -2.21
CA SER A 112 -15.52 -16.85 -2.84
C SER A 112 -16.34 -16.23 -1.71
N ILE A 113 -15.96 -15.02 -1.32
CA ILE A 113 -16.49 -14.34 -0.12
C ILE A 113 -17.43 -13.17 -0.42
N LYS A 114 -17.77 -12.98 -1.70
CA LYS A 114 -18.79 -12.00 -2.09
C LYS A 114 -20.11 -12.30 -1.40
N HIS A 115 -20.70 -11.31 -0.72
CA HIS A 115 -21.88 -11.43 0.14
C HIS A 115 -21.69 -12.33 1.39
N GLN A 116 -20.48 -12.77 1.73
CA GLN A 116 -20.21 -13.76 2.79
C GLN A 116 -19.22 -13.22 3.81
N TYR A 117 -19.58 -12.16 4.51
CA TYR A 117 -18.70 -11.51 5.49
C TYR A 117 -18.26 -12.45 6.62
N GLU A 118 -19.19 -13.18 7.23
CA GLU A 118 -18.91 -14.11 8.33
C GLU A 118 -17.92 -15.22 7.93
N GLU A 119 -18.09 -15.75 6.71
CA GLU A 119 -17.16 -16.74 6.17
C GLU A 119 -15.77 -16.15 5.96
N ALA A 120 -15.70 -14.90 5.48
CA ALA A 120 -14.42 -14.19 5.33
C ALA A 120 -13.71 -14.02 6.68
N ILE A 121 -14.42 -13.62 7.72
CA ILE A 121 -13.84 -13.50 9.08
C ILE A 121 -13.32 -14.85 9.59
N TYR A 122 -14.09 -15.92 9.37
CA TYR A 122 -13.64 -17.28 9.73
C TYR A 122 -12.37 -17.70 8.97
N LEU A 123 -12.33 -17.48 7.66
CA LEU A 123 -11.16 -17.79 6.83
C LEU A 123 -9.94 -16.96 7.25
N LEU A 124 -10.14 -15.66 7.53
CA LEU A 124 -9.06 -14.77 8.00
C LEU A 124 -8.44 -15.30 9.30
N LYS A 125 -9.26 -15.62 10.30
CA LYS A 125 -8.76 -16.13 11.59
C LYS A 125 -7.93 -17.40 11.39
N ARG A 126 -8.45 -18.35 10.63
CA ARG A 126 -7.71 -19.59 10.32
C ARG A 126 -6.41 -19.38 9.56
N SER A 127 -6.44 -18.48 8.57
CA SER A 127 -5.25 -18.22 7.74
C SER A 127 -4.16 -17.49 8.52
N ILE A 128 -4.53 -16.56 9.41
CA ILE A 128 -3.59 -15.90 10.32
C ILE A 128 -2.95 -16.92 11.28
N GLU A 129 -3.77 -17.76 11.93
CA GLU A 129 -3.26 -18.82 12.83
C GLU A 129 -2.34 -19.78 12.08
N SER A 130 -2.70 -20.18 10.85
CA SER A 130 -1.92 -21.09 10.03
C SER A 130 -0.54 -20.53 9.71
N ILE A 131 -0.47 -19.29 9.19
CA ILE A 131 0.80 -18.68 8.78
C ILE A 131 1.69 -18.38 10.00
N MET A 132 1.12 -17.94 11.13
CA MET A 132 1.86 -17.74 12.37
C MET A 132 2.45 -19.06 12.89
N THR A 133 1.70 -20.16 12.82
CA THR A 133 2.17 -21.49 13.25
C THR A 133 3.29 -21.99 12.33
N GLU A 134 3.12 -21.88 11.02
CA GLU A 134 4.10 -22.32 10.02
C GLU A 134 5.45 -21.60 10.19
N TYR A 135 5.41 -20.28 10.44
CA TYR A 135 6.61 -19.47 10.62
C TYR A 135 7.06 -19.32 12.08
N GLN A 136 6.42 -20.05 13.00
CA GLN A 136 6.75 -20.08 14.44
C GLN A 136 6.73 -18.69 15.10
N ILE A 137 5.80 -17.83 14.68
CA ILE A 137 5.62 -16.50 15.26
C ILE A 137 4.79 -16.61 16.54
N ALA A 138 5.41 -16.28 17.66
CA ALA A 138 4.72 -16.24 18.94
C ALA A 138 3.80 -15.01 19.03
N GLN A 139 2.68 -15.14 19.72
CA GLN A 139 1.67 -14.08 19.80
C GLN A 139 2.21 -12.78 20.41
N ASP A 140 3.11 -12.87 21.38
CA ASP A 140 3.79 -11.71 22.01
C ASP A 140 4.79 -11.01 21.09
N LYS A 141 5.14 -11.63 19.96
CA LYS A 141 5.97 -11.06 18.90
C LYS A 141 5.15 -10.40 17.78
N LEU A 142 3.83 -10.56 17.78
CA LEU A 142 2.97 -9.91 16.79
C LEU A 142 2.66 -8.47 17.22
N LEU A 143 3.22 -7.50 16.50
CA LEU A 143 2.99 -6.06 16.73
C LEU A 143 1.56 -5.66 16.37
N GLY A 144 1.07 -6.10 15.21
CA GLY A 144 -0.25 -5.76 14.72
C GLY A 144 -0.57 -6.34 13.35
N ILE A 145 -1.80 -6.10 12.92
CA ILE A 145 -2.34 -6.57 11.64
C ILE A 145 -2.81 -5.37 10.83
N GLY A 146 -2.37 -5.25 9.58
CA GLY A 146 -2.90 -4.30 8.62
C GLY A 146 -3.77 -4.99 7.57
N ILE A 147 -4.90 -4.40 7.19
CA ILE A 147 -5.83 -4.98 6.22
C ILE A 147 -6.17 -3.96 5.15
N GLY A 148 -5.92 -4.30 3.88
CA GLY A 148 -6.36 -3.56 2.70
C GLY A 148 -7.60 -4.20 2.09
N ILE A 149 -8.67 -3.39 1.88
CA ILE A 149 -9.97 -3.86 1.40
C ILE A 149 -10.50 -2.91 0.33
N PRO A 150 -11.09 -3.41 -0.77
CA PRO A 150 -11.73 -2.57 -1.76
C PRO A 150 -13.00 -1.92 -1.20
N GLY A 151 -13.14 -0.62 -1.37
CA GLY A 151 -14.32 0.13 -0.96
C GLY A 151 -14.05 1.34 -0.07
N VAL A 152 -15.13 1.85 0.53
CA VAL A 152 -15.10 2.99 1.44
C VAL A 152 -14.92 2.49 2.87
N ILE A 153 -13.82 2.89 3.48
CA ILE A 153 -13.41 2.44 4.81
C ILE A 153 -13.41 3.64 5.78
N ASN A 154 -14.06 3.48 6.93
CA ASN A 154 -13.80 4.34 8.08
C ASN A 154 -12.57 3.78 8.81
N ASN A 155 -11.40 4.31 8.47
CA ASN A 155 -10.13 3.80 8.99
C ASN A 155 -9.90 4.13 10.48
N GLU A 156 -10.57 5.16 11.03
CA GLU A 156 -10.48 5.51 12.44
C GLU A 156 -11.20 4.46 13.31
N GLU A 157 -12.38 4.00 12.89
CA GLU A 157 -13.16 3.00 13.59
C GLU A 157 -12.87 1.57 13.11
N GLY A 158 -12.24 1.40 11.92
CA GLY A 158 -11.98 0.10 11.31
C GLY A 158 -13.23 -0.58 10.78
N ILE A 159 -14.14 0.23 10.21
CA ILE A 159 -15.44 -0.20 9.67
C ILE A 159 -15.40 -0.15 8.15
N ILE A 160 -15.83 -1.20 7.49
CA ILE A 160 -16.15 -1.22 6.07
C ILE A 160 -17.50 -0.55 5.90
N VAL A 161 -17.51 0.72 5.48
CA VAL A 161 -18.75 1.47 5.27
C VAL A 161 -19.54 0.86 4.12
N SER A 162 -18.84 0.63 2.99
CA SER A 162 -19.42 -0.07 1.83
C SER A 162 -18.33 -0.62 0.93
N SER A 163 -18.52 -1.81 0.41
CA SER A 163 -17.72 -2.41 -0.66
C SER A 163 -18.63 -2.94 -1.76
N GLU A 164 -18.65 -2.24 -2.89
CA GLU A 164 -19.44 -2.68 -4.05
C GLU A 164 -18.94 -4.00 -4.65
N GLN A 165 -17.64 -4.27 -4.57
CA GLN A 165 -17.03 -5.50 -5.07
C GLN A 165 -17.41 -6.69 -4.19
N LEU A 166 -17.22 -6.59 -2.87
CA LEU A 166 -17.52 -7.63 -1.89
C LEU A 166 -19.02 -7.74 -1.58
N LYS A 167 -19.81 -6.67 -1.86
CA LYS A 167 -21.21 -6.54 -1.45
C LYS A 167 -21.36 -6.60 0.07
N TRP A 168 -20.40 -5.95 0.76
CA TRP A 168 -20.43 -5.78 2.21
C TRP A 168 -20.81 -4.35 2.56
N GLU A 169 -21.55 -4.17 3.62
CA GLU A 169 -22.04 -2.88 4.09
C GLU A 169 -22.04 -2.85 5.62
N ASN A 170 -21.49 -1.79 6.19
CA ASN A 170 -21.42 -1.55 7.64
C ASN A 170 -20.83 -2.74 8.43
N CYS A 171 -19.70 -3.27 8.01
CA CYS A 171 -19.01 -4.41 8.64
C CYS A 171 -17.91 -3.92 9.58
N HIS A 172 -17.93 -4.37 10.84
CA HIS A 172 -17.02 -3.93 11.92
C HIS A 172 -15.77 -4.82 12.01
N ILE A 173 -14.99 -4.92 10.95
CA ILE A 173 -13.90 -5.90 10.81
C ILE A 173 -12.80 -5.76 11.87
N ARG A 174 -12.50 -4.53 12.32
CA ARG A 174 -11.52 -4.33 13.42
C ARG A 174 -12.05 -4.98 14.69
N GLU A 175 -13.31 -4.75 15.05
CA GLU A 175 -13.93 -5.29 16.26
C GLU A 175 -13.99 -6.82 16.21
N ASP A 176 -14.36 -7.40 15.06
CA ASP A 176 -14.47 -8.84 14.87
C ASP A 176 -13.15 -9.59 14.94
N LEU A 177 -12.02 -8.90 14.69
CA LEU A 177 -10.67 -9.44 14.77
C LEU A 177 -9.92 -9.03 16.04
N ASN A 178 -10.29 -7.90 16.66
CA ASN A 178 -9.69 -7.46 17.93
C ASN A 178 -9.94 -8.49 19.04
N GLY A 179 -8.90 -8.69 19.84
CA GLY A 179 -8.96 -9.63 20.96
C GLY A 179 -8.71 -11.09 20.59
N VAL A 180 -8.75 -11.46 19.31
CA VAL A 180 -8.42 -12.84 18.88
C VAL A 180 -6.91 -13.06 18.91
N PHE A 181 -6.14 -12.10 18.41
CA PHE A 181 -4.68 -12.19 18.29
C PHE A 181 -3.93 -11.34 19.33
N GLY A 182 -4.64 -10.62 20.22
CA GLY A 182 -4.05 -9.79 21.27
C GLY A 182 -3.26 -8.58 20.75
N CYS A 183 -3.49 -8.16 19.52
CA CYS A 183 -2.84 -7.02 18.87
C CYS A 183 -3.85 -6.10 18.20
N GLU A 184 -3.44 -4.89 17.86
CA GLU A 184 -4.26 -3.91 17.14
C GLU A 184 -4.42 -4.29 15.66
N VAL A 185 -5.59 -3.97 15.11
CA VAL A 185 -5.94 -4.18 13.70
C VAL A 185 -6.17 -2.82 13.03
N ILE A 186 -5.40 -2.54 11.99
CA ILE A 186 -5.48 -1.33 11.16
C ILE A 186 -6.16 -1.69 9.84
N VAL A 187 -7.19 -0.94 9.45
CA VAL A 187 -7.96 -1.21 8.24
C VAL A 187 -8.03 0.03 7.37
N ASP A 188 -7.76 -0.09 6.08
CA ASP A 188 -7.95 0.98 5.11
C ASP A 188 -8.26 0.42 3.71
N ASN A 189 -8.49 1.31 2.74
CA ASN A 189 -8.69 0.93 1.35
C ASN A 189 -7.41 0.31 0.75
N GLU A 190 -7.56 -0.68 -0.14
CA GLU A 190 -6.44 -1.45 -0.72
C GLU A 190 -5.41 -0.56 -1.43
N LEU A 191 -5.85 0.44 -2.21
CA LEU A 191 -4.91 1.34 -2.90
C LEU A 191 -4.19 2.29 -1.95
N LYS A 192 -4.85 2.68 -0.83
CA LYS A 192 -4.21 3.49 0.21
C LYS A 192 -3.18 2.70 1.00
N MET A 193 -3.35 1.39 1.11
CA MET A 193 -2.32 0.50 1.63
C MET A 193 -1.22 0.28 0.58
N GLN A 194 -1.57 0.00 -0.66
CA GLN A 194 -0.60 -0.30 -1.71
C GLN A 194 0.39 0.84 -1.96
N ILE A 195 -0.05 2.11 -1.98
CA ILE A 195 0.86 3.25 -2.22
C ILE A 195 2.02 3.30 -1.22
N ILE A 196 1.82 2.79 -0.01
CA ILE A 196 2.85 2.71 1.03
C ILE A 196 3.97 1.71 0.64
N ALA A 197 3.61 0.61 -0.02
CA ALA A 197 4.59 -0.33 -0.55
C ALA A 197 5.32 0.22 -1.79
N GLU A 198 4.65 1.04 -2.59
CA GLU A 198 5.20 1.61 -3.82
C GLU A 198 6.28 2.68 -3.55
N ILE A 199 6.19 3.41 -2.45
CA ILE A 199 7.20 4.41 -2.10
C ILE A 199 8.51 3.81 -1.56
N GLY A 200 8.59 2.47 -1.47
CA GLY A 200 9.75 1.77 -0.95
C GLY A 200 9.81 1.75 0.58
N ASP A 201 10.93 2.18 1.14
CA ASP A 201 11.06 2.27 2.60
C ASP A 201 10.22 3.42 3.14
N ILE A 202 9.26 3.13 4.02
CA ILE A 202 8.38 4.14 4.62
C ILE A 202 9.12 5.17 5.49
N TYR A 203 10.36 4.89 5.87
CA TYR A 203 11.20 5.78 6.67
C TYR A 203 12.13 6.64 5.84
N THR A 204 12.46 6.16 4.62
CA THR A 204 13.22 6.88 3.60
C THR A 204 12.52 6.77 2.25
N PRO A 205 11.30 7.32 2.13
CA PRO A 205 10.50 7.14 0.93
C PRO A 205 11.16 7.77 -0.29
N GLN A 206 11.04 7.09 -1.43
CA GLN A 206 11.55 7.58 -2.70
C GLN A 206 10.82 8.85 -3.14
N TYR A 207 9.53 8.97 -2.83
CA TYR A 207 8.67 10.10 -3.16
C TYR A 207 7.95 10.63 -1.94
N SER A 208 7.82 11.95 -1.84
CA SER A 208 6.97 12.62 -0.84
C SER A 208 5.60 12.96 -1.40
N ASN A 209 5.51 13.15 -2.72
CA ASN A 209 4.27 13.46 -3.43
C ASN A 209 4.14 12.54 -4.64
N CYS A 210 3.31 11.53 -4.56
CA CYS A 210 3.06 10.63 -5.69
C CYS A 210 1.61 10.18 -5.73
N ILE A 211 1.21 9.64 -6.88
CA ILE A 211 -0.14 9.13 -7.09
C ILE A 211 -0.03 7.70 -7.60
N LEU A 212 -0.70 6.78 -6.92
CA LEU A 212 -0.92 5.43 -7.39
C LEU A 212 -2.26 5.37 -8.12
N VAL A 213 -2.28 4.89 -9.35
CA VAL A 213 -3.49 4.59 -10.13
C VAL A 213 -3.62 3.09 -10.23
N GLY A 214 -4.60 2.51 -9.55
CA GLY A 214 -4.89 1.08 -9.57
C GLY A 214 -5.96 0.74 -10.60
N ILE A 215 -5.68 -0.26 -11.45
CA ILE A 215 -6.57 -0.72 -12.52
C ILE A 215 -6.79 -2.23 -12.36
N GLY A 216 -8.05 -2.60 -12.17
CA GLY A 216 -8.48 -3.98 -12.00
C GLY A 216 -9.95 -4.11 -12.36
N THR A 217 -10.74 -4.82 -11.56
CA THR A 217 -12.21 -4.89 -11.70
C THR A 217 -12.86 -3.51 -11.69
N GLY A 218 -12.24 -2.55 -10.97
CA GLY A 218 -12.52 -1.13 -10.98
C GLY A 218 -11.28 -0.31 -11.34
N ILE A 219 -11.40 1.00 -11.19
CA ILE A 219 -10.28 1.93 -11.25
C ILE A 219 -10.36 2.90 -10.09
N GLY A 220 -9.24 3.15 -9.43
CA GLY A 220 -9.12 4.06 -8.31
C GLY A 220 -7.74 4.72 -8.29
N ALA A 221 -7.56 5.65 -7.35
CA ALA A 221 -6.25 6.21 -7.08
C ALA A 221 -6.01 6.34 -5.57
N SER A 222 -4.76 6.30 -5.19
CA SER A 222 -4.30 6.77 -3.89
C SER A 222 -3.32 7.90 -4.08
N ILE A 223 -3.39 8.90 -3.22
CA ILE A 223 -2.63 10.14 -3.34
C ILE A 223 -1.77 10.29 -2.09
N LEU A 224 -0.47 10.41 -2.28
CA LEU A 224 0.48 10.73 -1.22
C LEU A 224 0.85 12.21 -1.35
N LEU A 225 0.70 12.97 -0.27
CA LEU A 225 1.09 14.39 -0.18
C LEU A 225 1.94 14.60 1.06
N ASN A 226 3.14 15.15 0.87
CA ASN A 226 4.11 15.40 1.96
C ASN A 226 4.42 14.13 2.80
N GLY A 227 4.48 12.96 2.16
CA GLY A 227 4.76 11.68 2.81
C GLY A 227 3.57 11.06 3.55
N GLU A 228 2.37 11.66 3.45
CA GLU A 228 1.16 11.15 4.09
C GLU A 228 0.07 10.85 3.07
N VAL A 229 -0.65 9.74 3.26
CA VAL A 229 -1.78 9.36 2.40
C VAL A 229 -2.93 10.35 2.57
N TYR A 230 -3.30 11.02 1.48
CA TYR A 230 -4.41 11.96 1.46
C TYR A 230 -5.74 11.22 1.40
N ARG A 231 -6.53 11.31 2.47
CA ARG A 231 -7.79 10.57 2.63
C ARG A 231 -9.04 11.38 2.29
N GLY A 232 -8.95 12.72 2.31
CA GLY A 232 -10.13 13.58 2.30
C GLY A 232 -10.92 13.46 3.62
N ILE A 233 -12.08 14.13 3.68
CA ILE A 233 -12.87 14.23 4.94
C ILE A 233 -13.47 12.87 5.36
N GLN A 234 -13.85 12.04 4.38
CA GLN A 234 -14.55 10.75 4.62
C GLN A 234 -13.76 9.55 4.10
N ASN A 235 -12.45 9.66 4.03
CA ASN A 235 -11.58 8.63 3.45
C ASN A 235 -11.95 8.23 1.99
N LYS A 236 -12.57 9.15 1.22
CA LYS A 236 -13.03 8.93 -0.17
C LYS A 236 -12.17 9.63 -1.22
N ALA A 237 -11.05 10.24 -0.86
CA ALA A 237 -10.14 10.79 -1.85
C ALA A 237 -9.57 9.66 -2.73
N GLY A 238 -9.48 9.94 -4.04
CA GLY A 238 -8.97 8.95 -5.00
C GLY A 238 -10.04 8.22 -5.82
N GLU A 239 -11.33 8.52 -5.67
CA GLU A 239 -12.43 7.95 -6.46
C GLU A 239 -12.43 8.45 -7.93
N ILE A 240 -11.31 8.21 -8.63
CA ILE A 240 -11.12 8.67 -10.01
C ILE A 240 -12.00 7.95 -11.04
N SER A 241 -12.54 6.80 -10.68
CA SER A 241 -13.52 6.08 -11.51
C SER A 241 -14.69 6.97 -11.94
N HIS A 242 -15.06 7.96 -11.12
CA HIS A 242 -16.20 8.85 -11.33
C HIS A 242 -15.84 10.26 -11.78
N ILE A 243 -14.58 10.55 -12.10
CA ILE A 243 -14.23 11.80 -12.80
C ILE A 243 -14.83 11.78 -14.21
N THR A 244 -15.43 12.89 -14.64
CA THR A 244 -15.97 13.01 -15.98
C THR A 244 -14.85 13.33 -16.96
N ILE A 245 -14.52 12.38 -17.86
CA ILE A 245 -13.52 12.55 -18.91
C ILE A 245 -14.14 12.83 -20.28
N ASN A 246 -15.44 12.55 -20.44
CA ASN A 246 -16.20 12.84 -21.65
C ASN A 246 -17.63 13.24 -21.29
N PRO A 247 -17.97 14.54 -21.22
CA PRO A 247 -19.30 14.99 -20.77
C PRO A 247 -20.45 14.53 -21.66
N PHE A 248 -20.16 14.10 -22.90
CA PHE A 248 -21.13 13.58 -23.86
C PHE A 248 -21.15 12.04 -23.93
N GLY A 249 -20.40 11.39 -23.06
CA GLY A 249 -20.25 9.94 -23.03
C GLY A 249 -21.43 9.19 -22.44
N GLU A 250 -21.23 7.89 -22.24
CA GLU A 250 -22.24 6.97 -21.72
C GLU A 250 -22.62 7.28 -20.27
N MET A 251 -23.82 6.83 -19.89
CA MET A 251 -24.35 6.97 -18.54
C MET A 251 -23.64 5.96 -17.61
N CYS A 252 -23.00 6.47 -16.57
CA CYS A 252 -22.42 5.66 -15.51
C CYS A 252 -23.50 5.25 -14.51
N HIS A 253 -23.32 4.10 -13.84
CA HIS A 253 -24.19 3.63 -12.76
C HIS A 253 -24.29 4.62 -11.58
N CYS A 254 -23.32 5.53 -11.41
CA CYS A 254 -23.39 6.62 -10.42
C CYS A 254 -24.38 7.74 -10.78
N GLY A 255 -25.06 7.64 -11.93
CA GLY A 255 -26.02 8.63 -12.42
C GLY A 255 -25.43 9.80 -13.22
N LYS A 256 -24.10 9.85 -13.42
CA LYS A 256 -23.41 10.87 -14.23
C LYS A 256 -22.99 10.31 -15.59
N ARG A 257 -22.73 11.20 -16.56
CA ARG A 257 -22.24 10.79 -17.88
C ARG A 257 -20.73 10.90 -17.97
N GLY A 258 -20.13 9.98 -18.74
CA GLY A 258 -18.75 10.06 -19.17
C GLY A 258 -17.70 9.89 -18.08
N CYS A 259 -18.05 9.16 -17.02
CA CYS A 259 -17.11 8.76 -15.98
C CYS A 259 -15.98 7.90 -16.55
N LEU A 260 -14.76 8.01 -16.01
CA LEU A 260 -13.59 7.24 -16.44
C LEU A 260 -13.86 5.74 -16.47
N SER A 261 -14.58 5.19 -15.49
CA SER A 261 -14.95 3.77 -15.43
C SER A 261 -15.68 3.27 -16.67
N MET A 262 -16.41 4.12 -17.36
CA MET A 262 -17.14 3.74 -18.60
C MET A 262 -16.22 3.50 -19.79
N TYR A 263 -14.91 3.75 -19.65
CA TYR A 263 -13.92 3.61 -20.73
C TYR A 263 -12.80 2.63 -20.41
N VAL A 264 -12.53 2.37 -19.11
CA VAL A 264 -11.36 1.61 -18.69
C VAL A 264 -11.64 0.45 -17.76
N SER A 265 -12.86 0.32 -17.17
CA SER A 265 -13.17 -0.79 -16.29
C SER A 265 -13.38 -2.09 -17.08
N GLU A 266 -12.94 -3.20 -16.51
CA GLU A 266 -13.08 -4.53 -17.09
C GLU A 266 -14.50 -4.81 -17.58
N VAL A 267 -15.50 -4.57 -16.73
CA VAL A 267 -16.93 -4.77 -17.09
C VAL A 267 -17.34 -3.99 -18.34
N THR A 268 -16.80 -2.79 -18.53
CA THR A 268 -17.09 -1.97 -19.72
C THR A 268 -16.35 -2.48 -20.94
N LEU A 269 -15.10 -2.88 -20.80
CA LEU A 269 -14.30 -3.40 -21.90
C LEU A 269 -14.88 -4.72 -22.44
N LEU A 270 -15.30 -5.62 -21.58
CA LEU A 270 -15.97 -6.87 -21.98
C LEU A 270 -17.28 -6.63 -22.76
N LYS A 271 -18.03 -5.57 -22.44
CA LYS A 271 -19.24 -5.20 -23.21
C LYS A 271 -18.93 -4.69 -24.62
N ARG A 272 -17.73 -4.22 -24.88
CA ARG A 272 -17.28 -3.70 -26.17
C ARG A 272 -16.77 -4.80 -27.11
N THR A 273 -16.55 -6.01 -26.58
CA THR A 273 -16.10 -7.16 -27.41
C THR A 273 -17.16 -7.58 -28.44
N PRO A 274 -16.77 -8.11 -29.61
CA PRO A 274 -17.71 -8.64 -30.58
C PRO A 274 -18.57 -9.75 -30.01
N LYS A 275 -19.89 -9.66 -30.15
CA LYS A 275 -20.85 -10.60 -29.55
C LYS A 275 -20.75 -12.05 -30.04
N ASN A 276 -20.14 -12.27 -31.20
CA ASN A 276 -19.88 -13.58 -31.75
C ASN A 276 -18.65 -14.29 -31.17
N LEU A 277 -17.81 -13.52 -30.40
CA LEU A 277 -16.68 -14.03 -29.67
C LEU A 277 -17.08 -14.18 -28.20
N ASN A 278 -16.84 -15.34 -27.63
CA ASN A 278 -17.17 -15.58 -26.20
C ASN A 278 -16.02 -15.13 -25.29
N ILE A 279 -15.70 -13.83 -25.35
CA ILE A 279 -14.64 -13.22 -24.54
C ILE A 279 -15.18 -12.95 -23.14
N GLN A 280 -14.51 -13.48 -22.11
CA GLN A 280 -14.95 -13.40 -20.72
C GLN A 280 -13.95 -12.71 -19.78
N SER A 281 -12.72 -12.43 -20.25
CA SER A 281 -11.70 -11.78 -19.44
C SER A 281 -10.86 -10.79 -20.25
N ILE A 282 -10.14 -9.94 -19.54
CA ILE A 282 -9.21 -8.99 -20.17
C ILE A 282 -8.01 -9.71 -20.78
N GLU A 283 -7.55 -10.82 -20.18
CA GLU A 283 -6.46 -11.61 -20.72
C GLU A 283 -6.81 -12.14 -22.12
N GLU A 284 -8.07 -12.52 -22.36
CA GLU A 284 -8.53 -12.94 -23.69
C GLU A 284 -8.54 -11.75 -24.67
N ILE A 285 -8.91 -10.54 -24.23
CA ILE A 285 -8.78 -9.33 -25.07
C ILE A 285 -7.31 -9.09 -25.43
N LEU A 286 -6.38 -9.20 -24.47
CA LEU A 286 -4.96 -9.02 -24.72
C LEU A 286 -4.40 -10.08 -25.67
N GLN A 287 -4.84 -11.34 -25.57
CA GLN A 287 -4.47 -12.36 -26.54
C GLN A 287 -4.93 -12.02 -27.96
N CYS A 288 -6.13 -11.44 -28.09
CA CYS A 288 -6.61 -10.94 -29.39
C CYS A 288 -5.78 -9.74 -29.91
N VAL A 289 -5.29 -8.89 -29.01
CA VAL A 289 -4.33 -7.81 -29.38
C VAL A 289 -3.04 -8.43 -29.95
N ASP A 290 -2.50 -9.43 -29.28
CA ASP A 290 -1.27 -10.11 -29.71
C ASP A 290 -1.44 -10.85 -31.05
N GLN A 291 -2.68 -11.29 -31.36
CA GLN A 291 -3.06 -11.90 -32.64
C GLN A 291 -3.31 -10.87 -33.75
N GLY A 292 -3.29 -9.57 -33.43
CA GLY A 292 -3.50 -8.49 -34.38
C GLY A 292 -4.96 -8.19 -34.70
N GLU A 293 -5.89 -8.62 -33.85
CA GLU A 293 -7.31 -8.34 -34.01
C GLU A 293 -7.62 -6.85 -33.84
N GLN A 294 -8.08 -6.19 -34.90
CA GLN A 294 -8.22 -4.73 -34.93
C GLN A 294 -9.16 -4.20 -33.84
N TRP A 295 -10.29 -4.89 -33.58
CA TRP A 295 -11.23 -4.48 -32.54
C TRP A 295 -10.59 -4.48 -31.13
N ALA A 296 -9.69 -5.41 -30.84
CA ALA A 296 -8.99 -5.50 -29.55
C ALA A 296 -7.91 -4.40 -29.44
N ILE A 297 -7.19 -4.16 -30.53
CA ILE A 297 -6.23 -3.06 -30.65
C ILE A 297 -6.92 -1.72 -30.42
N ASP A 298 -8.11 -1.50 -31.02
CA ASP A 298 -8.89 -0.26 -30.86
C ASP A 298 -9.32 -0.06 -29.38
N ILE A 299 -9.77 -1.12 -28.71
CA ILE A 299 -10.09 -1.08 -27.28
C ILE A 299 -8.85 -0.69 -26.47
N GLN A 300 -7.70 -1.30 -26.73
CA GLN A 300 -6.45 -1.03 -26.02
C GLN A 300 -5.99 0.43 -26.21
N GLN A 301 -6.10 0.96 -27.44
CA GLN A 301 -5.77 2.34 -27.77
C GLN A 301 -6.67 3.34 -27.03
N ASP A 302 -7.96 3.06 -26.95
CA ASP A 302 -8.93 3.88 -26.23
C ASP A 302 -8.62 3.90 -24.74
N VAL A 303 -8.39 2.71 -24.13
CA VAL A 303 -8.03 2.59 -22.71
C VAL A 303 -6.80 3.43 -22.40
N ALA A 304 -5.73 3.28 -23.18
CA ALA A 304 -4.51 4.05 -22.97
C ALA A 304 -4.75 5.57 -23.12
N THR A 305 -5.61 5.96 -24.05
CA THR A 305 -5.96 7.38 -24.27
C THR A 305 -6.74 7.95 -23.08
N PHE A 306 -7.78 7.29 -22.61
CA PHE A 306 -8.58 7.78 -21.49
C PHE A 306 -7.81 7.75 -20.16
N LEU A 307 -6.94 6.77 -19.96
CA LEU A 307 -6.01 6.76 -18.83
C LEU A 307 -5.04 7.95 -18.88
N ALA A 308 -4.45 8.24 -20.04
CA ALA A 308 -3.56 9.39 -20.19
C ALA A 308 -4.27 10.72 -19.91
N VAL A 309 -5.53 10.87 -20.31
CA VAL A 309 -6.35 12.04 -19.95
C VAL A 309 -6.58 12.12 -18.44
N ALA A 310 -6.91 11.00 -17.80
CA ALA A 310 -7.10 10.96 -16.35
C ALA A 310 -5.81 11.29 -15.60
N ILE A 311 -4.68 10.71 -16.04
CA ILE A 311 -3.35 11.00 -15.47
C ILE A 311 -2.99 12.48 -15.64
N ASN A 312 -3.24 13.08 -16.83
CA ASN A 312 -3.02 14.52 -17.01
C ASN A 312 -3.83 15.36 -16.02
N ASN A 313 -5.10 15.02 -15.78
CA ASN A 313 -5.92 15.75 -14.81
C ASN A 313 -5.34 15.66 -13.40
N LEU A 314 -4.85 14.49 -13.00
CA LEU A 314 -4.19 14.29 -11.70
C LEU A 314 -2.88 15.07 -11.61
N VAL A 315 -2.05 15.03 -12.67
CA VAL A 315 -0.78 15.77 -12.72
C VAL A 315 -1.01 17.27 -12.65
N CYS A 316 -2.02 17.81 -13.37
CA CYS A 316 -2.37 19.24 -13.33
C CYS A 316 -2.91 19.68 -11.96
N LEU A 317 -3.56 18.81 -11.19
CA LEU A 317 -4.15 19.14 -9.90
C LEU A 317 -3.17 19.02 -8.73
N TYR A 318 -2.26 18.03 -8.77
CA TYR A 318 -1.43 17.67 -7.63
C TYR A 318 0.07 17.90 -7.85
N GLU A 319 0.51 18.08 -9.10
CA GLU A 319 1.94 18.24 -9.46
C GLU A 319 2.83 17.18 -8.73
N PRO A 320 2.55 15.88 -8.92
CA PRO A 320 3.27 14.83 -8.21
C PRO A 320 4.67 14.62 -8.80
N GLU A 321 5.60 14.12 -7.97
CA GLU A 321 6.95 13.68 -8.41
C GLU A 321 6.85 12.43 -9.30
N ALA A 322 5.85 11.56 -9.04
CA ALA A 322 5.59 10.35 -9.82
C ALA A 322 4.10 10.01 -9.89
N VAL A 323 3.70 9.39 -11.00
CA VAL A 323 2.44 8.63 -11.09
C VAL A 323 2.80 7.17 -11.33
N ILE A 324 2.37 6.31 -10.43
CA ILE A 324 2.61 4.87 -10.47
C ILE A 324 1.31 4.21 -10.94
N VAL A 325 1.39 3.41 -11.99
CA VAL A 325 0.22 2.66 -12.50
C VAL A 325 0.38 1.20 -12.08
N SER A 326 -0.61 0.67 -11.38
CA SER A 326 -0.64 -0.71 -10.92
C SER A 326 -1.86 -1.47 -11.46
N GLY A 327 -1.75 -2.77 -11.47
CA GLY A 327 -2.78 -3.70 -11.87
C GLY A 327 -2.17 -4.91 -12.54
N GLU A 328 -2.66 -6.09 -12.20
CA GLU A 328 -2.08 -7.38 -12.60
C GLU A 328 -1.87 -7.48 -14.13
N ILE A 329 -2.82 -6.93 -14.90
CA ILE A 329 -2.77 -6.94 -16.37
C ILE A 329 -1.71 -5.96 -16.90
N ILE A 330 -1.50 -4.83 -16.20
CA ILE A 330 -0.59 -3.78 -16.66
C ILE A 330 0.85 -4.11 -16.31
N GLU A 331 1.07 -4.64 -15.11
CA GLU A 331 2.41 -4.96 -14.59
C GLU A 331 3.16 -5.96 -15.47
N HIS A 332 2.45 -6.87 -16.13
CA HIS A 332 3.02 -7.87 -17.05
C HIS A 332 2.97 -7.48 -18.53
N ASN A 333 2.33 -6.36 -18.90
CA ASN A 333 2.11 -5.97 -20.30
C ASN A 333 3.01 -4.81 -20.74
N VAL A 334 4.25 -5.12 -21.09
CA VAL A 334 5.26 -4.13 -21.55
C VAL A 334 4.77 -3.35 -22.80
N THR A 335 3.99 -3.98 -23.68
CA THR A 335 3.44 -3.33 -24.87
C THR A 335 2.44 -2.25 -24.48
N PHE A 336 1.53 -2.56 -23.55
CA PHE A 336 0.58 -1.56 -23.03
C PHE A 336 1.28 -0.45 -22.23
N GLN A 337 2.30 -0.77 -21.44
CA GLN A 337 3.09 0.22 -20.70
C GLN A 337 3.73 1.25 -21.66
N LYS A 338 4.31 0.78 -22.78
CA LYS A 338 4.86 1.66 -23.82
C LYS A 338 3.78 2.53 -24.46
N LEU A 339 2.65 1.93 -24.83
CA LEU A 339 1.52 2.64 -25.40
C LEU A 339 1.00 3.74 -24.45
N LEU A 340 0.78 3.42 -23.18
CA LEU A 340 0.33 4.40 -22.19
C LEU A 340 1.36 5.51 -22.00
N SER A 341 2.65 5.18 -21.98
CA SER A 341 3.73 6.17 -21.87
C SER A 341 3.75 7.12 -23.06
N GLU A 342 3.52 6.62 -24.27
CA GLU A 342 3.40 7.46 -25.49
C GLU A 342 2.16 8.36 -25.45
N LYS A 343 1.02 7.83 -24.99
CA LYS A 343 -0.19 8.62 -24.81
C LYS A 343 -0.02 9.71 -23.74
N CYS A 344 0.61 9.39 -22.62
CA CYS A 344 0.92 10.39 -21.60
C CYS A 344 1.79 11.54 -22.15
N LYS A 345 2.80 11.24 -22.97
CA LYS A 345 3.60 12.29 -23.65
C LYS A 345 2.75 13.19 -24.57
N GLN A 346 1.67 12.68 -25.13
CA GLN A 346 0.76 13.46 -26.00
C GLN A 346 -0.23 14.32 -25.21
N TYR A 347 -0.74 13.81 -24.09
CA TYR A 347 -1.85 14.41 -23.34
C TYR A 347 -1.42 15.24 -22.14
N ILE A 348 -0.27 14.96 -21.53
CA ILE A 348 0.20 15.72 -20.38
C ILE A 348 0.68 17.10 -20.83
N TRP A 349 0.26 18.12 -20.10
CA TRP A 349 0.66 19.49 -20.34
C TRP A 349 2.19 19.63 -20.35
N LYS A 350 2.73 20.22 -21.44
CA LYS A 350 4.18 20.26 -21.72
C LYS A 350 5.04 20.81 -20.59
N GLU A 351 4.51 21.82 -19.89
CA GLU A 351 5.23 22.47 -18.79
C GLU A 351 5.46 21.51 -17.58
N LEU A 352 4.60 20.50 -17.42
CA LEU A 352 4.69 19.53 -16.33
C LEU A 352 5.43 18.25 -16.72
N GLN A 353 5.59 17.96 -18.01
CA GLN A 353 6.24 16.73 -18.48
C GLN A 353 7.67 16.51 -17.92
N PRO A 354 8.53 17.53 -17.74
CA PRO A 354 9.87 17.33 -17.20
C PRO A 354 9.94 17.03 -15.71
N TYR A 355 8.83 17.25 -14.98
CA TYR A 355 8.82 17.27 -13.51
C TYR A 355 8.10 16.08 -12.89
N PHE A 356 7.50 15.22 -13.69
CA PHE A 356 6.83 14.03 -13.19
C PHE A 356 7.37 12.77 -13.90
N ASP A 357 7.42 11.66 -13.18
CA ASP A 357 7.82 10.36 -13.68
C ASP A 357 6.58 9.44 -13.79
N LEU A 358 6.42 8.75 -14.93
CA LEU A 358 5.42 7.70 -15.09
C LEU A 358 6.08 6.35 -14.84
N GLN A 359 5.64 5.69 -13.79
CA GLN A 359 6.14 4.38 -13.40
C GLN A 359 5.05 3.33 -13.46
N PHE A 360 5.47 2.07 -13.54
CA PHE A 360 4.59 0.91 -13.45
C PHE A 360 4.99 0.11 -12.22
N SER A 361 4.01 -0.28 -11.42
CA SER A 361 4.24 -1.08 -10.24
C SER A 361 4.95 -2.39 -10.59
N ASN A 362 5.80 -2.83 -9.69
CA ASN A 362 6.42 -4.15 -9.71
C ASN A 362 6.11 -4.96 -8.46
N GLN A 363 5.18 -4.48 -7.63
CA GLN A 363 4.83 -5.13 -6.37
C GLN A 363 3.97 -6.39 -6.58
N LEU A 364 3.36 -6.53 -7.76
CA LEU A 364 2.52 -7.67 -8.09
C LEU A 364 1.42 -7.90 -7.02
N LYS A 365 1.24 -9.14 -6.64
CA LYS A 365 0.25 -9.55 -5.63
C LYS A 365 0.62 -9.18 -4.19
N GLU A 366 1.83 -8.69 -3.96
CA GLU A 366 2.33 -8.40 -2.60
C GLU A 366 2.11 -6.96 -2.15
N GLY A 367 1.78 -6.05 -3.09
CA GLY A 367 1.76 -4.61 -2.85
C GLY A 367 0.83 -4.19 -1.72
N VAL A 368 -0.43 -4.62 -1.76
CA VAL A 368 -1.42 -4.31 -0.71
C VAL A 368 -1.00 -4.92 0.62
N VAL A 369 -0.55 -6.18 0.61
CA VAL A 369 -0.10 -6.92 1.81
C VAL A 369 1.08 -6.22 2.47
N LYS A 370 2.11 -5.88 1.71
CA LYS A 370 3.27 -5.13 2.21
C LYS A 370 2.86 -3.77 2.77
N GLY A 371 2.10 -3.00 2.00
CA GLY A 371 1.67 -1.67 2.41
C GLY A 371 0.79 -1.68 3.66
N ALA A 372 -0.12 -2.63 3.79
CA ALA A 372 -0.96 -2.81 4.97
C ALA A 372 -0.12 -3.13 6.21
N ALA A 373 0.83 -4.05 6.12
CA ALA A 373 1.73 -4.38 7.22
C ALA A 373 2.62 -3.18 7.60
N LEU A 374 3.22 -2.49 6.63
CA LEU A 374 4.05 -1.31 6.85
C LEU A 374 3.26 -0.17 7.51
N GLN A 375 2.02 0.07 7.07
CA GLN A 375 1.14 1.08 7.68
C GLN A 375 0.83 0.74 9.14
N ALA A 376 0.50 -0.52 9.44
CA ALA A 376 0.28 -0.97 10.80
C ALA A 376 1.54 -0.80 11.64
N GLN A 377 2.71 -1.17 11.12
CA GLN A 377 3.99 -1.01 11.80
C GLN A 377 4.30 0.46 12.12
N LYS A 378 4.14 1.36 11.13
CA LYS A 378 4.35 2.82 11.31
C LYS A 378 3.42 3.37 12.38
N GLN A 379 2.14 3.06 12.30
CA GLN A 379 1.13 3.61 13.21
C GLN A 379 1.30 3.10 14.65
N LEU A 380 1.55 1.81 14.82
CA LEU A 380 1.65 1.19 16.16
C LEU A 380 2.97 1.49 16.87
N LEU A 381 4.06 1.74 16.15
CA LEU A 381 5.32 2.15 16.73
C LEU A 381 5.35 3.63 17.10
N SER A 382 4.53 4.48 16.45
CA SER A 382 4.47 5.93 16.72
C SER A 382 3.61 6.30 17.93
N VAL A 383 2.85 5.37 18.50
CA VAL A 383 2.02 5.54 19.71
C VAL A 383 2.80 5.17 20.95
#